data_b7c6f65f8a7985cf3c33f6aded09d867
#
_entry.id   b7c6f65f8a7985cf3c33f6aded09d867
#
_cell.length_a   1.000
_cell.length_b   1.000
_cell.length_c   1.000
_cell.angle_alpha   90.00
_cell.angle_beta   90.00
_cell.angle_gamma   90.00
#
_symmetry.space_group_name_H-M   'P 1'
#
loop_
_entity.id
_entity.type
_entity.pdbx_description
1 polymer ?
#
loop_
_entity_poly.entity_id
_entity_poly.type
_entity_poly.pdbx_seq_one_letter_code
_entity_poly.pdbx_strand_id
1 'polypeptide(L)'
;MAKDDDIMIVTPSGEQILASSIGIHTESFSPPAPNYTHTYTPLAPHRVIATNAQLQQRTIPWVFDVRSNDKYDQSLQRLEIFSLLGGSEDFYVIDMRVPFIRWPVHVDGGFTINQYQGSNIISDDITVNLIVSEGYGETVATSDKLDQMASFGMVLPEDPVNYYFTQGSCKVYVAGVIPLNADEHPMLIKFHGDVTTALTIKNTTTNQTFTLTKPLTKSQELLIWGSVPAVDGTQVYGSSNHAYLDFQLGFNDIVISGATNFDITFSTRFYY
;
A
#
# COMPACT_ATOMS: atom_id res chain seq x y z
N MET A 1 28.05 -1.15 -9.18
CA MET A 1 26.94 -2.00 -8.76
C MET A 1 25.71 -1.60 -9.53
N ALA A 2 24.95 -2.55 -10.06
CA ALA A 2 23.73 -2.24 -10.75
C ALA A 2 22.74 -1.59 -9.76
N LYS A 3 22.04 -0.53 -10.18
CA LYS A 3 21.00 0.11 -9.36
C LYS A 3 19.86 -0.84 -8.96
N ASP A 4 19.84 -2.01 -9.55
CA ASP A 4 18.75 -2.98 -9.44
C ASP A 4 18.80 -3.85 -8.17
N ASP A 5 19.93 -3.83 -7.43
CA ASP A 5 20.11 -4.62 -6.19
C ASP A 5 20.16 -3.73 -4.93
N ASP A 6 19.74 -2.47 -5.04
CA ASP A 6 19.77 -1.51 -3.94
C ASP A 6 18.43 -1.43 -3.21
N ILE A 7 18.45 -0.84 -2.03
CA ILE A 7 17.25 -0.52 -1.25
C ILE A 7 17.07 1.00 -1.26
N MET A 8 15.87 1.44 -1.60
CA MET A 8 15.49 2.85 -1.47
C MET A 8 14.70 3.05 -0.18
N ILE A 9 15.13 3.99 0.62
CA ILE A 9 14.44 4.46 1.82
C ILE A 9 13.70 5.74 1.47
N VAL A 10 12.41 5.81 1.80
CA VAL A 10 11.60 7.01 1.63
C VAL A 10 11.21 7.52 3.01
N THR A 11 11.75 8.65 3.40
CA THR A 11 11.51 9.25 4.71
C THR A 11 10.06 9.72 4.88
N PRO A 12 9.60 10.00 6.11
CA PRO A 12 8.27 10.59 6.34
C PRO A 12 8.05 11.92 5.60
N SER A 13 9.13 12.69 5.35
CA SER A 13 9.09 13.91 4.55
C SER A 13 8.98 13.68 3.04
N GLY A 14 9.10 12.42 2.58
CA GLY A 14 9.06 12.03 1.17
C GLY A 14 10.42 12.10 0.46
N GLU A 15 11.52 12.32 1.18
CA GLU A 15 12.87 12.27 0.63
C GLU A 15 13.23 10.82 0.30
N GLN A 16 13.84 10.61 -0.87
CA GLN A 16 14.26 9.30 -1.37
C GLN A 16 15.78 9.16 -1.27
N ILE A 17 16.22 8.18 -0.50
CA ILE A 17 17.64 7.93 -0.22
C ILE A 17 17.96 6.49 -0.63
N LEU A 18 18.92 6.30 -1.54
CA LEU A 18 19.44 4.97 -1.85
C LEU A 18 20.39 4.53 -0.72
N ALA A 19 20.25 3.32 -0.23
CA ALA A 19 21.07 2.76 0.83
C ALA A 19 22.58 2.80 0.47
N SER A 20 22.92 2.53 -0.78
CA SER A 20 24.31 2.61 -1.27
C SER A 20 24.88 4.03 -1.22
N SER A 21 24.05 5.07 -1.30
CA SER A 21 24.52 6.47 -1.27
C SER A 21 25.03 6.91 0.10
N ILE A 22 24.63 6.21 1.17
CA ILE A 22 25.05 6.45 2.56
C ILE A 22 26.00 5.36 3.07
N GLY A 23 26.62 4.59 2.17
CA GLY A 23 27.60 3.57 2.51
C GLY A 23 27.03 2.23 2.98
N ILE A 24 25.72 2.03 2.92
CA ILE A 24 25.07 0.75 3.16
C ILE A 24 25.22 -0.15 1.94
N HIS A 25 25.70 -1.36 2.16
CA HIS A 25 25.77 -2.41 1.16
C HIS A 25 24.81 -3.53 1.57
N THR A 26 23.66 -3.61 0.94
CA THR A 26 22.63 -4.62 1.25
C THR A 26 23.13 -6.01 0.88
N GLU A 27 23.09 -6.95 1.82
CA GLU A 27 23.36 -8.35 1.60
C GLU A 27 22.08 -9.15 1.40
N SER A 28 21.05 -8.86 2.22
CA SER A 28 19.77 -9.56 2.16
C SER A 28 18.62 -8.66 2.57
N PHE A 29 17.60 -8.65 1.74
CA PHE A 29 16.28 -8.08 2.03
C PHE A 29 15.23 -9.05 1.51
N SER A 30 14.54 -9.76 2.41
CA SER A 30 13.64 -10.85 2.03
C SER A 30 12.36 -10.78 2.87
N PRO A 31 11.32 -10.09 2.37
CA PRO A 31 10.01 -10.06 3.03
C PRO A 31 9.47 -11.49 3.16
N PRO A 32 9.15 -11.96 4.39
CA PRO A 32 8.55 -13.28 4.58
C PRO A 32 7.09 -13.29 4.09
N ALA A 33 6.48 -14.48 3.99
CA ALA A 33 5.05 -14.61 3.72
C ALA A 33 4.20 -13.94 4.82
N PRO A 34 2.95 -13.52 4.53
CA PRO A 34 2.04 -12.99 5.54
C PRO A 34 1.86 -13.98 6.70
N ASN A 35 1.89 -13.46 7.92
CA ASN A 35 1.81 -14.25 9.14
C ASN A 35 0.37 -14.21 9.69
N TYR A 36 -0.29 -15.38 9.75
CA TYR A 36 -1.63 -15.52 10.32
C TYR A 36 -1.61 -16.37 11.58
N THR A 37 -2.21 -15.86 12.66
CA THR A 37 -2.51 -16.64 13.86
C THR A 37 -3.91 -17.21 13.77
N HIS A 38 -4.03 -18.53 13.94
CA HIS A 38 -5.31 -19.22 13.91
C HIS A 38 -5.78 -19.55 15.33
N THR A 39 -7.06 -19.28 15.60
CA THR A 39 -7.72 -19.75 16.84
C THR A 39 -8.44 -21.05 16.53
N TYR A 40 -8.30 -22.04 17.44
CA TYR A 40 -8.87 -23.35 17.28
C TYR A 40 -9.89 -23.65 18.39
N THR A 41 -11.04 -24.16 18.00
CA THR A 41 -12.10 -24.56 18.96
C THR A 41 -12.36 -26.05 18.84
N PRO A 42 -12.24 -26.83 19.95
CA PRO A 42 -12.64 -28.25 19.98
C PRO A 42 -14.15 -28.38 19.79
N LEU A 43 -14.55 -29.24 18.85
CA LEU A 43 -15.96 -29.58 18.63
C LEU A 43 -16.33 -30.95 19.28
N ALA A 44 -15.34 -31.84 19.41
CA ALA A 44 -15.51 -33.17 19.95
C ALA A 44 -14.15 -33.70 20.44
N PRO A 45 -14.07 -34.82 21.18
CA PRO A 45 -12.82 -35.35 21.70
C PRO A 45 -11.71 -35.57 20.66
N HIS A 46 -12.08 -35.76 19.40
CA HIS A 46 -11.13 -36.00 18.29
C HIS A 46 -11.34 -35.06 17.10
N ARG A 47 -12.02 -33.89 17.30
CA ARG A 47 -12.29 -32.92 16.23
C ARG A 47 -12.07 -31.49 16.72
N VAL A 48 -11.21 -30.76 15.96
CA VAL A 48 -10.94 -29.36 16.18
C VAL A 48 -11.22 -28.60 14.89
N ILE A 49 -11.73 -27.39 14.95
CA ILE A 49 -11.91 -26.47 13.83
C ILE A 49 -11.14 -25.18 14.08
N ALA A 50 -10.62 -24.61 13.00
CA ALA A 50 -10.13 -23.23 13.02
C ALA A 50 -11.35 -22.30 12.96
N THR A 51 -11.47 -21.40 13.94
CA THR A 51 -12.62 -20.48 14.08
C THR A 51 -12.28 -19.06 13.63
N ASN A 52 -11.01 -18.70 13.65
CA ASN A 52 -10.57 -17.38 13.23
C ASN A 52 -9.14 -17.46 12.69
N ALA A 53 -8.82 -16.58 11.73
CA ALA A 53 -7.47 -16.32 11.23
C ALA A 53 -7.23 -14.81 11.33
N GLN A 54 -6.26 -14.40 12.12
CA GLN A 54 -5.91 -13.00 12.32
C GLN A 54 -4.53 -12.73 11.77
N LEU A 55 -4.44 -11.72 10.89
CA LEU A 55 -3.16 -11.23 10.38
C LEU A 55 -2.34 -10.64 11.52
N GLN A 56 -1.07 -10.94 11.53
CA GLN A 56 -0.08 -10.40 12.45
C GLN A 56 0.87 -9.47 11.71
N GLN A 57 1.56 -8.63 12.45
CA GLN A 57 2.67 -7.84 11.91
C GLN A 57 3.68 -8.75 11.21
N ARG A 58 4.35 -8.21 10.18
CA ARG A 58 5.41 -8.91 9.44
C ARG A 58 6.75 -8.28 9.79
N THR A 59 7.73 -9.11 10.12
CA THR A 59 9.10 -8.64 10.36
C THR A 59 9.95 -8.96 9.14
N ILE A 60 10.58 -7.96 8.55
CA ILE A 60 11.51 -8.10 7.43
C ILE A 60 12.92 -7.92 7.98
N PRO A 61 13.75 -8.97 8.05
CA PRO A 61 15.15 -8.82 8.39
C PRO A 61 15.89 -8.19 7.20
N TRP A 62 16.52 -7.06 7.45
CA TRP A 62 17.41 -6.41 6.49
C TRP A 62 18.84 -6.57 6.99
N VAL A 63 19.66 -7.29 6.23
CA VAL A 63 21.06 -7.54 6.53
C VAL A 63 21.92 -6.73 5.58
N PHE A 64 22.90 -6.01 6.11
CA PHE A 64 23.77 -5.16 5.32
C PHE A 64 25.12 -4.93 5.99
N ASP A 65 26.10 -4.54 5.18
CA ASP A 65 27.39 -4.02 5.61
C ASP A 65 27.38 -2.49 5.53
N VAL A 66 28.20 -1.86 6.37
CA VAL A 66 28.57 -0.45 6.22
C VAL A 66 30.04 -0.35 5.84
N ARG A 67 30.31 0.32 4.72
CA ARG A 67 31.65 0.52 4.17
C ARG A 67 31.97 1.99 4.11
N SER A 68 33.09 2.36 4.73
CA SER A 68 33.53 3.75 4.91
C SER A 68 34.92 3.94 4.32
N ASN A 69 35.29 5.19 4.03
CA ASN A 69 36.62 5.53 3.53
C ASN A 69 37.67 5.57 4.64
N ASP A 70 37.26 6.00 5.84
CA ASP A 70 38.09 6.04 7.03
C ASP A 70 37.26 5.91 8.32
N LYS A 71 37.91 5.89 9.48
CA LYS A 71 37.26 5.75 10.78
C LYS A 71 36.38 6.94 11.19
N TYR A 72 36.65 8.11 10.66
CA TYR A 72 35.82 9.30 10.94
C TYR A 72 34.56 9.26 10.08
N ASP A 73 34.73 8.91 8.82
CA ASP A 73 33.64 8.67 7.87
C ASP A 73 32.68 7.61 8.40
N GLN A 74 33.23 6.48 8.92
CA GLN A 74 32.43 5.43 9.57
C GLN A 74 31.60 5.96 10.75
N SER A 75 32.17 6.83 11.56
CA SER A 75 31.46 7.41 12.70
C SER A 75 30.33 8.33 12.26
N LEU A 76 30.52 9.10 11.19
CA LEU A 76 29.48 9.98 10.62
C LEU A 76 28.37 9.16 9.94
N GLN A 77 28.71 8.20 9.11
CA GLN A 77 27.75 7.30 8.46
C GLN A 77 26.90 6.54 9.49
N ARG A 78 27.53 6.06 10.58
CA ARG A 78 26.77 5.42 11.67
C ARG A 78 25.73 6.35 12.29
N LEU A 79 26.06 7.61 12.54
CA LEU A 79 25.13 8.60 13.08
C LEU A 79 24.01 8.91 12.07
N GLU A 80 24.35 9.01 10.81
CA GLU A 80 23.39 9.23 9.72
C GLU A 80 22.41 8.05 9.62
N ILE A 81 22.89 6.82 9.62
CA ILE A 81 22.06 5.61 9.58
C ILE A 81 21.17 5.52 10.82
N PHE A 82 21.70 5.84 12.02
CA PHE A 82 20.88 5.88 13.25
C PHE A 82 19.81 6.97 13.20
N SER A 83 20.13 8.14 12.65
CA SER A 83 19.14 9.20 12.45
C SER A 83 18.04 8.80 11.47
N LEU A 84 18.39 8.06 10.43
CA LEU A 84 17.47 7.66 9.37
C LEU A 84 16.56 6.50 9.79
N LEU A 85 17.14 5.46 10.43
CA LEU A 85 16.43 4.22 10.77
C LEU A 85 15.95 4.17 12.22
N GLY A 86 16.54 4.94 13.13
CA GLY A 86 16.24 4.91 14.57
C GLY A 86 15.13 5.87 15.00
N GLY A 87 14.42 6.50 14.07
CA GLY A 87 13.30 7.40 14.36
C GLY A 87 12.05 6.67 14.89
N SER A 88 11.12 7.44 15.47
CA SER A 88 9.83 6.93 15.96
C SER A 88 8.73 6.94 14.89
N GLU A 89 9.01 7.50 13.73
CA GLU A 89 8.06 7.64 12.63
C GLU A 89 8.22 6.51 11.63
N ASP A 90 7.10 6.07 11.05
CA ASP A 90 7.12 5.10 9.96
C ASP A 90 7.72 5.71 8.70
N PHE A 91 8.47 4.91 7.96
CA PHE A 91 9.06 5.26 6.68
C PHE A 91 8.78 4.15 5.67
N TYR A 92 9.11 4.37 4.39
CA TYR A 92 8.95 3.31 3.40
C TYR A 92 10.30 2.77 2.96
N VAL A 93 10.31 1.47 2.69
CA VAL A 93 11.44 0.76 2.08
C VAL A 93 10.98 0.15 0.76
N ILE A 94 11.78 0.34 -0.29
CA ILE A 94 11.53 -0.19 -1.63
C ILE A 94 12.74 -1.00 -2.06
N ASP A 95 12.52 -2.28 -2.36
CA ASP A 95 13.51 -3.12 -3.02
C ASP A 95 13.56 -2.75 -4.51
N MET A 96 14.71 -2.27 -4.98
CA MET A 96 14.85 -1.82 -6.37
C MET A 96 14.79 -2.96 -7.38
N ARG A 97 14.80 -4.23 -6.92
CA ARG A 97 14.47 -5.40 -7.76
C ARG A 97 12.97 -5.50 -8.05
N VAL A 98 12.13 -4.94 -7.15
CA VAL A 98 10.67 -4.93 -7.26
C VAL A 98 10.14 -3.52 -6.96
N PRO A 99 10.52 -2.51 -7.78
CA PRO A 99 10.37 -1.10 -7.43
C PRO A 99 8.92 -0.59 -7.46
N PHE A 100 7.95 -1.43 -7.81
CA PHE A 100 6.53 -1.07 -7.76
C PHE A 100 5.87 -1.37 -6.40
N ILE A 101 6.57 -2.05 -5.46
CA ILE A 101 6.11 -2.32 -4.09
C ILE A 101 6.95 -1.52 -3.11
N ARG A 102 6.29 -0.84 -2.18
CA ARG A 102 6.90 -0.21 -1.02
C ARG A 102 6.37 -0.84 0.26
N TRP A 103 7.20 -0.91 1.27
CA TRP A 103 6.90 -1.48 2.57
C TRP A 103 6.82 -0.35 3.60
N PRO A 104 5.63 -0.07 4.19
CA PRO A 104 5.52 0.87 5.32
C PRO A 104 6.11 0.18 6.56
N VAL A 105 7.22 0.70 7.06
CA VAL A 105 7.99 0.05 8.13
C VAL A 105 8.43 1.03 9.20
N HIS A 106 8.68 0.50 10.39
CA HIS A 106 9.48 1.11 11.43
C HIS A 106 10.48 0.10 11.97
N VAL A 107 11.48 0.57 12.69
CA VAL A 107 12.45 -0.30 13.36
C VAL A 107 12.00 -0.50 14.80
N ASP A 108 11.77 -1.76 15.18
CA ASP A 108 11.46 -2.13 16.56
C ASP A 108 12.71 -2.66 17.26
N GLY A 109 13.03 -2.05 18.40
CA GLY A 109 14.25 -2.36 19.13
C GLY A 109 15.50 -1.65 18.59
N GLY A 110 16.60 -1.84 19.31
CA GLY A 110 17.89 -1.24 18.94
C GLY A 110 18.69 -2.16 18.04
N PHE A 111 19.44 -1.58 17.12
CA PHE A 111 20.48 -2.28 16.36
C PHE A 111 21.84 -1.62 16.58
N THR A 112 22.92 -2.35 16.30
CA THR A 112 24.27 -1.88 16.55
C THR A 112 25.09 -1.94 15.28
N ILE A 113 25.75 -0.85 14.95
CA ILE A 113 26.79 -0.78 13.94
C ILE A 113 28.13 -0.79 14.70
N ASN A 114 28.85 -1.89 14.64
CA ASN A 114 30.11 -2.06 15.35
C ASN A 114 31.16 -1.12 14.79
N GLN A 115 31.85 -0.43 15.70
CA GLN A 115 33.01 0.39 15.37
C GLN A 115 34.25 -0.27 15.95
N TYR A 116 35.06 -0.85 15.09
CA TYR A 116 36.27 -1.52 15.50
C TYR A 116 37.38 -0.51 15.73
N GLN A 117 38.22 -0.79 16.75
CA GLN A 117 39.44 0.00 16.97
C GLN A 117 40.53 -0.44 15.97
N GLY A 118 41.21 0.53 15.38
CA GLY A 118 42.27 0.29 14.39
C GLY A 118 41.93 0.85 13.02
N SER A 119 42.32 0.14 11.98
CA SER A 119 42.14 0.57 10.57
C SER A 119 40.96 -0.09 9.89
N ASN A 120 40.10 -0.79 10.63
CA ASN A 120 38.94 -1.43 10.04
C ASN A 120 37.85 -0.39 9.75
N ILE A 121 37.43 -0.36 8.50
CA ILE A 121 36.45 0.61 7.94
C ILE A 121 35.17 -0.09 7.47
N ILE A 122 35.00 -1.37 7.81
CA ILE A 122 33.85 -2.18 7.44
C ILE A 122 33.18 -2.66 8.73
N SER A 123 31.86 -2.53 8.79
CA SER A 123 31.03 -3.17 9.81
C SER A 123 30.12 -4.15 9.11
N ASP A 124 30.29 -5.42 9.42
CA ASP A 124 29.68 -6.55 8.72
C ASP A 124 28.46 -7.08 9.46
N ASP A 125 27.58 -7.81 8.76
CA ASP A 125 26.47 -8.60 9.31
C ASP A 125 25.51 -7.77 10.20
N ILE A 126 25.26 -6.51 9.86
CA ILE A 126 24.32 -5.68 10.59
C ILE A 126 22.91 -6.11 10.22
N THR A 127 22.13 -6.54 11.21
CA THR A 127 20.75 -6.92 11.01
C THR A 127 19.82 -5.88 11.63
N VAL A 128 18.92 -5.34 10.82
CA VAL A 128 17.83 -4.43 11.24
C VAL A 128 16.50 -5.12 10.98
N ASN A 129 15.69 -5.26 12.02
CA ASN A 129 14.34 -5.81 11.90
C ASN A 129 13.35 -4.69 11.57
N LEU A 130 12.86 -4.70 10.35
CA LEU A 130 11.85 -3.79 9.85
C LEU A 130 10.46 -4.38 10.10
N ILE A 131 9.62 -3.68 10.85
CA ILE A 131 8.28 -4.13 11.19
C ILE A 131 7.27 -3.48 10.25
N VAL A 132 6.50 -4.30 9.55
CA VAL A 132 5.34 -3.90 8.76
C VAL A 132 4.10 -4.11 9.62
N SER A 133 3.55 -3.05 10.19
CA SER A 133 2.45 -3.11 11.15
C SER A 133 1.18 -3.73 10.54
N GLU A 134 0.82 -3.32 9.33
CA GLU A 134 -0.35 -3.84 8.61
C GLU A 134 -0.11 -5.18 7.89
N GLY A 135 1.11 -5.71 7.97
CA GLY A 135 1.48 -7.01 7.43
C GLY A 135 1.59 -7.09 5.91
N TYR A 136 1.31 -6.02 5.16
CA TYR A 136 1.40 -5.98 3.69
C TYR A 136 2.27 -4.83 3.18
N GLY A 137 2.97 -5.08 2.08
CA GLY A 137 3.51 -4.03 1.23
C GLY A 137 2.39 -3.47 0.34
N GLU A 138 2.56 -2.24 -0.13
CA GLU A 138 1.61 -1.58 -1.01
C GLU A 138 2.27 -1.08 -2.29
N THR A 139 1.50 -0.86 -3.35
CA THR A 139 2.06 -0.29 -4.59
C THR A 139 2.54 1.15 -4.37
N VAL A 140 3.67 1.51 -4.98
CA VAL A 140 4.23 2.87 -4.91
C VAL A 140 3.29 3.89 -5.53
N ALA A 141 2.68 3.57 -6.66
CA ALA A 141 1.67 4.40 -7.32
C ALA A 141 0.26 3.91 -7.01
N THR A 142 -0.72 4.78 -7.16
CA THR A 142 -2.15 4.43 -7.11
C THR A 142 -2.65 3.97 -8.49
N SER A 143 -3.76 3.25 -8.53
CA SER A 143 -4.33 2.66 -9.74
C SER A 143 -4.67 3.69 -10.84
N ASP A 144 -4.99 4.92 -10.48
CA ASP A 144 -5.20 6.04 -11.41
C ASP A 144 -3.91 6.52 -12.10
N LYS A 145 -2.73 6.02 -11.66
CA LYS A 145 -1.41 6.24 -12.26
C LYS A 145 -0.81 4.93 -12.78
N LEU A 146 -1.61 4.17 -13.50
CA LEU A 146 -1.29 2.83 -13.98
C LEU A 146 -0.02 2.77 -14.85
N ASP A 147 0.22 3.79 -15.66
CA ASP A 147 1.43 3.95 -16.48
C ASP A 147 2.70 3.95 -15.63
N GLN A 148 2.66 4.56 -14.44
CA GLN A 148 3.78 4.54 -13.51
C GLN A 148 3.99 3.14 -12.91
N MET A 149 2.91 2.44 -12.53
CA MET A 149 3.01 1.07 -12.01
C MET A 149 3.52 0.11 -13.08
N ALA A 150 3.01 0.19 -14.31
CA ALA A 150 3.43 -0.66 -15.41
C ALA A 150 4.91 -0.44 -15.77
N SER A 151 5.41 0.79 -15.68
CA SER A 151 6.82 1.11 -15.93
C SER A 151 7.78 0.51 -14.90
N PHE A 152 7.28 0.13 -13.73
CA PHE A 152 8.05 -0.55 -12.69
C PHE A 152 8.02 -2.09 -12.78
N GLY A 153 7.44 -2.65 -13.84
CA GLY A 153 7.42 -4.11 -14.08
C GLY A 153 6.25 -4.83 -13.42
N MET A 154 5.22 -4.13 -12.98
CA MET A 154 3.99 -4.75 -12.50
C MET A 154 3.33 -5.57 -13.62
N VAL A 155 3.00 -6.82 -13.34
CA VAL A 155 2.29 -7.70 -14.28
C VAL A 155 0.80 -7.38 -14.23
N LEU A 156 0.28 -6.94 -15.38
CA LEU A 156 -1.15 -6.69 -15.58
C LEU A 156 -1.80 -7.86 -16.34
N PRO A 157 -3.13 -8.04 -16.22
CA PRO A 157 -3.85 -9.04 -17.01
C PRO A 157 -3.81 -8.70 -18.52
N GLU A 158 -4.07 -9.69 -19.38
CA GLU A 158 -4.15 -9.49 -20.83
C GLU A 158 -5.29 -8.56 -21.26
N ASP A 159 -6.41 -8.57 -20.52
CA ASP A 159 -7.53 -7.65 -20.72
C ASP A 159 -7.12 -6.20 -20.39
N PRO A 160 -7.58 -5.21 -21.15
CA PRO A 160 -7.28 -3.80 -20.89
C PRO A 160 -7.72 -3.38 -19.50
N VAL A 161 -6.79 -2.83 -18.71
CA VAL A 161 -7.05 -2.30 -17.37
C VAL A 161 -7.18 -0.78 -17.45
N ASN A 162 -8.27 -0.25 -16.90
CA ASN A 162 -8.51 1.18 -16.81
C ASN A 162 -9.18 1.50 -15.47
N TYR A 163 -8.96 2.72 -14.97
CA TYR A 163 -9.54 3.21 -13.72
C TYR A 163 -10.25 4.56 -13.89
N TYR A 164 -10.30 5.09 -15.11
CA TYR A 164 -11.03 6.28 -15.48
C TYR A 164 -12.09 5.91 -16.53
N PHE A 165 -13.35 6.20 -16.25
CA PHE A 165 -14.47 5.82 -17.11
C PHE A 165 -15.45 6.97 -17.28
N THR A 166 -16.09 7.01 -18.47
CA THR A 166 -17.18 7.93 -18.82
C THR A 166 -18.45 7.19 -19.23
N GLN A 167 -18.47 5.87 -19.03
CA GLN A 167 -19.55 4.97 -19.45
C GLN A 167 -20.30 4.42 -18.23
N GLY A 168 -21.60 4.16 -18.40
CA GLY A 168 -22.45 3.63 -17.33
C GLY A 168 -22.19 2.17 -16.93
N SER A 169 -21.29 1.46 -17.62
CA SER A 169 -20.83 0.12 -17.27
C SER A 169 -19.35 0.01 -17.52
N CYS A 170 -18.61 -0.47 -16.54
CA CYS A 170 -17.15 -0.62 -16.61
C CYS A 170 -16.66 -1.79 -15.77
N LYS A 171 -15.38 -2.18 -15.99
CA LYS A 171 -14.71 -3.21 -15.22
C LYS A 171 -13.52 -2.60 -14.51
N VAL A 172 -13.46 -2.76 -13.19
CA VAL A 172 -12.36 -2.31 -12.34
C VAL A 172 -11.55 -3.51 -11.88
N TYR A 173 -10.25 -3.51 -12.17
CA TYR A 173 -9.35 -4.59 -11.79
C TYR A 173 -8.69 -4.30 -10.44
N VAL A 174 -8.68 -5.28 -9.56
CA VAL A 174 -7.95 -5.25 -8.28
C VAL A 174 -6.82 -6.26 -8.34
N ALA A 175 -5.60 -5.74 -8.32
CA ALA A 175 -4.37 -6.53 -8.22
C ALA A 175 -4.02 -6.81 -6.75
N GLY A 176 -2.90 -7.53 -6.54
CA GLY A 176 -2.42 -7.85 -5.19
C GLY A 176 -2.96 -9.18 -4.67
N VAL A 177 -2.87 -9.37 -3.36
CA VAL A 177 -3.17 -10.65 -2.68
C VAL A 177 -4.36 -10.58 -1.74
N ILE A 178 -4.90 -9.38 -1.47
CA ILE A 178 -6.09 -9.19 -0.64
C ILE A 178 -7.15 -8.37 -1.37
N PRO A 179 -8.45 -8.62 -1.11
CA PRO A 179 -9.53 -7.77 -1.58
C PRO A 179 -9.48 -6.40 -0.91
N LEU A 180 -10.18 -5.42 -1.49
CA LEU A 180 -10.31 -4.08 -0.92
C LEU A 180 -11.67 -3.97 -0.23
N ASN A 181 -11.63 -4.02 1.09
CA ASN A 181 -12.82 -3.84 1.93
C ASN A 181 -12.91 -2.37 2.35
N ALA A 182 -14.12 -1.86 2.40
CA ALA A 182 -14.39 -0.44 2.66
C ALA A 182 -13.97 0.03 4.06
N ASP A 183 -13.83 -0.86 5.02
CA ASP A 183 -13.45 -0.61 6.42
C ASP A 183 -11.95 -0.87 6.71
N GLU A 184 -11.24 -1.61 5.82
CA GLU A 184 -9.81 -1.91 5.99
C GLU A 184 -8.95 -1.14 4.99
N HIS A 185 -9.18 -1.37 3.69
CA HIS A 185 -8.43 -0.79 2.58
C HIS A 185 -9.38 -0.21 1.53
N PRO A 186 -10.05 0.92 1.81
CA PRO A 186 -11.09 1.46 0.94
C PRO A 186 -10.53 1.95 -0.40
N MET A 187 -11.25 1.65 -1.47
CA MET A 187 -11.04 2.29 -2.75
C MET A 187 -11.60 3.71 -2.73
N LEU A 188 -10.80 4.69 -3.10
CA LEU A 188 -11.26 6.05 -3.30
C LEU A 188 -11.96 6.16 -4.66
N ILE A 189 -13.25 6.49 -4.65
CA ILE A 189 -14.03 6.74 -5.86
C ILE A 189 -14.23 8.24 -6.01
N LYS A 190 -13.79 8.80 -7.14
CA LYS A 190 -13.99 10.22 -7.50
C LYS A 190 -14.97 10.27 -8.64
N PHE A 191 -16.02 11.05 -8.48
CA PHE A 191 -17.06 11.19 -9.48
C PHE A 191 -17.37 12.68 -9.77
N HIS A 192 -17.46 13.01 -11.06
CA HIS A 192 -17.96 14.29 -11.54
C HIS A 192 -19.07 14.03 -12.56
N GLY A 193 -20.22 14.65 -12.43
CA GLY A 193 -21.31 14.46 -13.38
C GLY A 193 -22.58 15.19 -12.98
N ASP A 194 -23.50 15.28 -13.94
CA ASP A 194 -24.82 15.89 -13.72
C ASP A 194 -25.77 14.82 -13.18
N VAL A 195 -26.25 15.01 -11.95
CA VAL A 195 -27.20 14.14 -11.25
C VAL A 195 -28.44 14.97 -10.90
N THR A 196 -29.60 14.62 -11.44
CA THR A 196 -30.84 15.36 -11.19
C THR A 196 -31.59 14.88 -9.95
N THR A 197 -31.64 13.58 -9.72
CA THR A 197 -32.38 12.96 -8.60
C THR A 197 -31.51 12.12 -7.71
N ALA A 198 -30.95 11.05 -8.24
CA ALA A 198 -30.10 10.14 -7.48
C ALA A 198 -29.02 9.50 -8.36
N LEU A 199 -27.81 9.44 -7.84
CA LEU A 199 -26.70 8.65 -8.40
C LEU A 199 -26.71 7.26 -7.77
N THR A 200 -26.57 6.23 -8.59
CA THR A 200 -26.37 4.86 -8.11
C THR A 200 -25.10 4.28 -8.72
N ILE A 201 -24.22 3.75 -7.86
CA ILE A 201 -23.03 3.01 -8.24
C ILE A 201 -23.19 1.60 -7.67
N LYS A 202 -23.26 0.60 -8.52
CA LYS A 202 -23.44 -0.80 -8.13
C LYS A 202 -22.21 -1.62 -8.54
N ASN A 203 -21.61 -2.31 -7.58
CA ASN A 203 -20.69 -3.41 -7.86
C ASN A 203 -21.51 -4.69 -7.97
N THR A 204 -21.66 -5.23 -9.19
CA THR A 204 -22.46 -6.43 -9.42
C THR A 204 -21.72 -7.71 -9.01
N THR A 205 -20.39 -7.65 -8.90
CA THR A 205 -19.55 -8.78 -8.44
C THR A 205 -19.77 -9.03 -6.96
N THR A 206 -19.82 -7.98 -6.12
CA THR A 206 -20.09 -8.09 -4.66
C THR A 206 -21.58 -7.93 -4.33
N ASN A 207 -22.41 -7.56 -5.33
CA ASN A 207 -23.83 -7.24 -5.19
C ASN A 207 -24.13 -6.09 -4.20
N GLN A 208 -23.21 -5.14 -4.09
CA GLN A 208 -23.34 -3.95 -3.23
C GLN A 208 -23.75 -2.75 -4.07
N THR A 209 -24.53 -1.84 -3.48
CA THR A 209 -25.05 -0.66 -4.18
C THR A 209 -24.95 0.57 -3.29
N PHE A 210 -24.17 1.54 -3.72
CA PHE A 210 -24.14 2.89 -3.15
C PHE A 210 -25.14 3.79 -3.88
N THR A 211 -25.89 4.60 -3.14
CA THR A 211 -26.85 5.57 -3.69
C THR A 211 -26.69 6.91 -2.98
N LEU A 212 -26.61 7.98 -3.77
CA LEU A 212 -26.62 9.36 -3.28
C LEU A 212 -27.87 10.07 -3.86
N THR A 213 -28.74 10.62 -3.00
CA THR A 213 -29.98 11.31 -3.39
C THR A 213 -29.82 12.83 -3.54
N LYS A 214 -28.60 13.35 -3.34
CA LYS A 214 -28.26 14.76 -3.53
C LYS A 214 -28.03 15.04 -5.02
N PRO A 215 -28.70 16.06 -5.62
CA PRO A 215 -28.39 16.53 -6.97
C PRO A 215 -26.93 17.03 -7.04
N LEU A 216 -26.28 16.79 -8.17
CA LEU A 216 -24.93 17.24 -8.45
C LEU A 216 -24.85 17.89 -9.83
N THR A 217 -23.88 18.78 -9.97
CA THR A 217 -23.47 19.33 -11.27
C THR A 217 -22.09 18.83 -11.63
N LYS A 218 -21.74 18.80 -12.91
CA LYS A 218 -20.43 18.37 -13.42
C LYS A 218 -19.23 19.07 -12.77
N SER A 219 -19.44 20.30 -12.26
CA SER A 219 -18.39 21.09 -11.60
C SER A 219 -18.11 20.67 -10.15
N GLN A 220 -18.97 19.83 -9.56
CA GLN A 220 -18.82 19.35 -8.19
C GLN A 220 -18.13 17.98 -8.18
N GLU A 221 -17.23 17.79 -7.22
CA GLU A 221 -16.56 16.51 -7.00
C GLU A 221 -17.25 15.73 -5.88
N LEU A 222 -17.73 14.53 -6.19
CA LEU A 222 -18.14 13.56 -5.18
C LEU A 222 -16.94 12.61 -4.93
N LEU A 223 -16.48 12.57 -3.67
CA LEU A 223 -15.52 11.60 -3.18
C LEU A 223 -16.25 10.57 -2.32
N ILE A 224 -15.98 9.28 -2.56
CA ILE A 224 -16.45 8.18 -1.71
C ILE A 224 -15.21 7.43 -1.24
N TRP A 225 -14.99 7.46 0.08
CA TRP A 225 -13.92 6.71 0.72
C TRP A 225 -14.49 5.80 1.80
N GLY A 226 -14.53 4.51 1.49
CA GLY A 226 -15.22 3.53 2.33
C GLY A 226 -16.71 3.87 2.44
N SER A 227 -17.19 4.12 3.65
CA SER A 227 -18.57 4.50 3.94
C SER A 227 -18.81 6.00 3.98
N VAL A 228 -17.81 6.84 3.70
CA VAL A 228 -17.88 8.30 3.87
C VAL A 228 -17.94 9.01 2.51
N PRO A 229 -19.13 9.45 2.05
CA PRO A 229 -19.28 10.30 0.88
C PRO A 229 -19.11 11.78 1.24
N ALA A 230 -18.38 12.52 0.41
CA ALA A 230 -18.21 13.98 0.54
C ALA A 230 -18.37 14.66 -0.82
N VAL A 231 -19.02 15.81 -0.86
CA VAL A 231 -19.15 16.67 -2.05
C VAL A 231 -18.40 17.96 -1.78
N ASP A 232 -17.43 18.28 -2.63
CA ASP A 232 -16.57 19.46 -2.49
C ASP A 232 -15.98 19.58 -1.06
N GLY A 233 -15.52 18.45 -0.49
CA GLY A 233 -14.96 18.35 0.87
C GLY A 233 -16.01 18.36 1.99
N THR A 234 -17.28 18.53 1.72
CA THR A 234 -18.35 18.49 2.73
C THR A 234 -19.01 17.12 2.77
N GLN A 235 -19.04 16.48 3.93
CA GLN A 235 -19.67 15.17 4.10
C GLN A 235 -21.19 15.24 3.80
N VAL A 236 -21.66 14.28 3.01
CA VAL A 236 -23.06 14.16 2.58
C VAL A 236 -23.69 12.82 2.99
N TYR A 237 -23.22 12.25 4.09
CA TYR A 237 -23.63 10.95 4.59
C TYR A 237 -25.15 10.82 4.73
N GLY A 238 -25.85 11.84 5.26
CA GLY A 238 -27.30 11.86 5.40
C GLY A 238 -28.10 11.87 4.08
N SER A 239 -27.45 12.12 2.94
CA SER A 239 -28.06 12.03 1.59
C SER A 239 -27.70 10.72 0.89
N SER A 240 -26.98 9.82 1.54
CA SER A 240 -26.63 8.50 1.01
C SER A 240 -27.51 7.39 1.63
N ASN A 241 -27.45 6.22 1.05
CA ASN A 241 -28.06 5.01 1.61
C ASN A 241 -27.19 4.32 2.68
N HIS A 242 -26.10 4.97 3.13
CA HIS A 242 -25.14 4.47 4.10
C HIS A 242 -24.43 3.16 3.69
N ALA A 243 -24.53 2.76 2.42
CA ALA A 243 -23.87 1.60 1.90
C ALA A 243 -22.42 1.94 1.49
N TYR A 244 -21.62 0.90 1.41
CA TYR A 244 -20.23 0.93 0.96
C TYR A 244 -20.05 -0.02 -0.22
N LEU A 245 -18.90 0.03 -0.87
CA LEU A 245 -18.52 -0.84 -1.97
C LEU A 245 -17.19 -1.51 -1.65
N ASP A 246 -17.22 -2.85 -1.59
CA ASP A 246 -16.03 -3.68 -1.54
C ASP A 246 -15.65 -4.13 -2.94
N PHE A 247 -14.38 -4.45 -3.15
CA PHE A 247 -13.87 -4.90 -4.42
C PHE A 247 -13.10 -6.21 -4.22
N GLN A 248 -13.50 -7.25 -4.93
CA GLN A 248 -12.82 -8.54 -4.93
C GLN A 248 -11.56 -8.50 -5.80
N LEU A 249 -10.64 -9.43 -5.57
CA LEU A 249 -9.48 -9.64 -6.43
C LEU A 249 -9.93 -9.95 -7.88
N GLY A 250 -9.19 -9.42 -8.84
CA GLY A 250 -9.53 -9.53 -10.25
C GLY A 250 -10.52 -8.46 -10.72
N PHE A 251 -11.29 -8.76 -11.75
CA PHE A 251 -12.24 -7.82 -12.34
C PHE A 251 -13.53 -7.73 -11.53
N ASN A 252 -13.94 -6.47 -11.26
CA ASN A 252 -15.23 -6.13 -10.66
C ASN A 252 -16.09 -5.40 -11.68
N ASP A 253 -17.30 -5.89 -11.91
CA ASP A 253 -18.27 -5.29 -12.84
C ASP A 253 -19.05 -4.18 -12.13
N ILE A 254 -18.89 -2.95 -12.62
CA ILE A 254 -19.50 -1.75 -12.03
C ILE A 254 -20.57 -1.21 -12.99
N VAL A 255 -21.72 -0.87 -12.44
CA VAL A 255 -22.83 -0.20 -13.15
C VAL A 255 -23.13 1.12 -12.47
N ILE A 256 -23.11 2.20 -13.27
CA ILE A 256 -23.39 3.57 -12.84
C ILE A 256 -24.69 4.02 -13.52
N SER A 257 -25.62 4.56 -12.74
CA SER A 257 -26.90 5.05 -13.24
C SER A 257 -27.38 6.31 -12.51
N GLY A 258 -28.29 7.05 -13.12
CA GLY A 258 -28.82 8.30 -12.57
C GLY A 258 -27.98 9.53 -12.84
N ALA A 259 -26.94 9.42 -13.65
CA ALA A 259 -26.06 10.52 -14.03
C ALA A 259 -25.95 10.66 -15.55
N THR A 260 -25.66 11.87 -15.98
CA THR A 260 -25.35 12.24 -17.37
C THR A 260 -24.09 13.06 -17.40
N ASN A 261 -23.38 13.10 -18.55
CA ASN A 261 -22.15 13.89 -18.73
C ASN A 261 -21.17 13.68 -17.57
N PHE A 262 -20.83 12.45 -17.25
CA PHE A 262 -20.04 12.13 -16.08
C PHE A 262 -18.69 11.51 -16.45
N ASP A 263 -17.78 11.60 -15.50
CA ASP A 263 -16.57 10.76 -15.38
C ASP A 263 -16.45 10.22 -13.95
N ILE A 264 -15.83 9.05 -13.85
CA ILE A 264 -15.59 8.37 -12.59
C ILE A 264 -14.18 7.78 -12.59
N THR A 265 -13.47 7.95 -11.48
CA THR A 265 -12.11 7.42 -11.27
C THR A 265 -12.10 6.55 -10.02
N PHE A 266 -11.47 5.38 -10.14
CA PHE A 266 -11.23 4.45 -9.04
C PHE A 266 -9.75 4.49 -8.68
N SER A 267 -9.41 5.01 -7.49
CA SER A 267 -8.03 5.22 -7.06
C SER A 267 -7.74 4.41 -5.79
N THR A 268 -6.75 3.54 -5.86
CA THR A 268 -6.35 2.70 -4.73
C THR A 268 -4.88 2.28 -4.87
N ARG A 269 -4.31 1.76 -3.79
CA ARG A 269 -3.09 0.96 -3.82
C ARG A 269 -3.46 -0.51 -3.78
N PHE A 270 -2.57 -1.35 -4.27
CA PHE A 270 -2.71 -2.81 -4.19
C PHE A 270 -1.73 -3.34 -3.17
N TYR A 271 -2.13 -4.37 -2.43
CA TYR A 271 -1.42 -4.92 -1.28
C TYR A 271 -0.84 -6.30 -1.58
N TYR A 272 0.42 -6.54 -1.13
CA TYR A 272 1.21 -7.73 -1.44
C TYR A 272 1.85 -8.38 -0.21
#